data_33b37beb19617ae4e461d8c927bec77f
#
_entry.id   33b37beb19617ae4e461d8c927bec77f
#
_cell.length_a   1.000
_cell.length_b   1.000
_cell.length_c   1.000
_cell.angle_alpha   90.00
_cell.angle_beta   90.00
_cell.angle_gamma   90.00
#
_symmetry.space_group_name_H-M   'P 1'
#
loop_
_entity.id
_entity.type
_entity.pdbx_description
1 polymer ?
#
loop_
_entity_poly.entity_id
_entity_poly.type
_entity_poly.pdbx_seq_one_letter_code
_entity_poly.pdbx_strand_id
1 'polypeptide(L)'
;MAKIIVNNENKKSTIAPEIYGHFSEHLGRCIYEGLFVGEDSDIPNVNGMRTDVVDALKEMKIPVLRWPGGCFADEYHWMDGIGPKEKRKKMINTHWGGVVEDNSFGTHEFFELCRQLGCKTYVNGNLGSGTVREMSEWVEYITFCLLYTSDAA
;
A
#
# COMPACT_ATOMS: atom_id res chain seq x y z
N MET A 1 9.62 -1.03 -45.76
CA MET A 1 8.48 -0.56 -44.95
C MET A 1 8.10 -1.67 -44.01
N ALA A 2 8.05 -1.42 -42.70
CA ALA A 2 7.66 -2.44 -41.72
C ALA A 2 6.14 -2.66 -41.78
N LYS A 3 5.69 -3.90 -41.67
CA LYS A 3 4.29 -4.30 -41.69
C LYS A 3 3.92 -4.94 -40.36
N ILE A 4 2.90 -4.40 -39.68
CA ILE A 4 2.33 -4.97 -38.45
C ILE A 4 1.01 -5.63 -38.84
N ILE A 5 0.82 -6.90 -38.48
CA ILE A 5 -0.41 -7.64 -38.68
C ILE A 5 -1.00 -7.99 -37.30
N VAL A 6 -2.21 -7.49 -37.04
CA VAL A 6 -2.96 -7.84 -35.82
C VAL A 6 -4.03 -8.86 -36.23
N ASN A 7 -3.93 -10.08 -35.68
CA ASN A 7 -4.91 -11.13 -35.89
C ASN A 7 -5.65 -11.40 -34.58
N ASN A 8 -6.87 -10.89 -34.46
CA ASN A 8 -7.70 -11.02 -33.28
C ASN A 8 -8.33 -12.42 -33.09
N GLU A 9 -8.29 -13.26 -34.11
CA GLU A 9 -8.79 -14.64 -34.03
C GLU A 9 -7.73 -15.61 -33.49
N ASN A 10 -6.46 -15.22 -33.54
CA ASN A 10 -5.34 -16.01 -33.02
C ASN A 10 -4.86 -15.49 -31.65
N LYS A 11 -5.74 -15.50 -30.66
CA LYS A 11 -5.43 -15.11 -29.30
C LYS A 11 -4.41 -16.06 -28.68
N LYS A 12 -3.29 -15.53 -28.19
CA LYS A 12 -2.20 -16.30 -27.57
C LYS A 12 -2.27 -16.30 -26.03
N SER A 13 -2.76 -15.24 -25.44
CA SER A 13 -2.83 -15.07 -24.00
C SER A 13 -3.86 -14.01 -23.60
N THR A 14 -4.17 -13.97 -22.34
CA THR A 14 -4.94 -12.88 -21.71
C THR A 14 -3.98 -12.07 -20.85
N ILE A 15 -4.05 -10.75 -20.97
CA ILE A 15 -3.28 -9.85 -20.12
C ILE A 15 -3.88 -9.88 -18.72
N ALA A 16 -3.07 -10.21 -17.72
CA ALA A 16 -3.51 -10.18 -16.34
C ALA A 16 -3.82 -8.74 -15.93
N PRO A 17 -4.97 -8.47 -15.30
CA PRO A 17 -5.33 -7.10 -14.90
C PRO A 17 -4.31 -6.49 -13.93
N GLU A 18 -3.60 -7.29 -13.16
CA GLU A 18 -2.61 -6.85 -12.18
C GLU A 18 -1.46 -6.03 -12.77
N ILE A 19 -1.18 -6.15 -14.10
CA ILE A 19 -0.16 -5.31 -14.75
C ILE A 19 -0.54 -3.82 -14.75
N TYR A 20 -1.82 -3.51 -14.58
CA TYR A 20 -2.34 -2.14 -14.44
C TYR A 20 -2.40 -1.68 -12.97
N GLY A 21 -1.76 -2.43 -12.07
CA GLY A 21 -1.66 -2.08 -10.67
C GLY A 21 -0.90 -0.77 -10.44
N HIS A 22 -1.23 -0.11 -9.34
CA HIS A 22 -0.52 1.07 -8.89
C HIS A 22 0.39 0.72 -7.71
N PHE A 23 1.30 1.62 -7.38
CA PHE A 23 2.04 1.53 -6.12
C PHE A 23 2.00 2.85 -5.38
N SER A 24 2.09 2.76 -4.06
CA SER A 24 2.30 3.89 -3.18
C SER A 24 3.55 3.67 -2.34
N GLU A 25 4.31 4.72 -2.15
CA GLU A 25 5.55 4.71 -1.39
C GLU A 25 5.55 5.88 -0.40
N HIS A 26 6.23 5.71 0.72
CA HIS A 26 6.53 6.81 1.64
C HIS A 26 7.54 7.77 1.00
N LEU A 27 7.05 8.57 0.07
CA LEU A 27 7.80 9.48 -0.80
C LEU A 27 7.11 10.83 -0.84
N GLY A 28 7.71 11.86 -0.27
CA GLY A 28 7.12 13.18 -0.22
C GLY A 28 5.73 13.15 0.42
N ARG A 29 4.74 13.67 -0.28
CA ARG A 29 3.33 13.66 0.16
C ARG A 29 2.49 12.54 -0.49
N CYS A 30 3.11 11.44 -0.91
CA CYS A 30 2.34 10.35 -1.48
C CYS A 30 1.40 9.72 -0.43
N ILE A 31 1.90 9.46 0.77
CA ILE A 31 1.12 8.88 1.88
C ILE A 31 0.59 10.00 2.77
N TYR A 32 1.46 10.60 3.59
CA TYR A 32 1.04 11.62 4.56
C TYR A 32 0.64 12.92 3.87
N GLU A 33 -0.49 13.50 4.28
CA GLU A 33 -1.12 14.70 3.73
C GLU A 33 -1.62 14.54 2.27
N GLY A 34 -1.12 13.56 1.52
CA GLY A 34 -1.59 13.21 0.19
C GLY A 34 -2.78 12.27 0.22
N LEU A 35 -2.53 11.02 0.57
CA LEU A 35 -3.54 9.97 0.62
C LEU A 35 -4.15 9.82 2.03
N PHE A 36 -3.32 9.93 3.06
CA PHE A 36 -3.68 9.76 4.46
C PHE A 36 -3.47 11.05 5.24
N VAL A 37 -4.52 11.49 5.92
CA VAL A 37 -4.52 12.74 6.71
C VAL A 37 -4.83 12.51 8.19
N GLY A 38 -5.16 11.27 8.57
CA GLY A 38 -5.62 10.95 9.91
C GLY A 38 -7.12 11.19 10.09
N GLU A 39 -7.70 10.50 11.08
CA GLU A 39 -9.15 10.51 11.30
C GLU A 39 -9.65 11.86 11.83
N ASP A 40 -8.80 12.56 12.61
CA ASP A 40 -9.13 13.84 13.25
C ASP A 40 -8.88 15.07 12.33
N SER A 41 -8.55 14.85 11.06
CA SER A 41 -8.27 15.92 10.09
C SER A 41 -9.55 16.64 9.68
N ASP A 42 -9.47 17.97 9.51
CA ASP A 42 -10.54 18.80 8.91
C ASP A 42 -10.74 18.51 7.42
N ILE A 43 -9.78 17.84 6.76
CA ILE A 43 -9.90 17.41 5.37
C ILE A 43 -10.88 16.23 5.31
N PRO A 44 -11.89 16.25 4.41
CA PRO A 44 -12.84 15.14 4.29
C PRO A 44 -12.14 13.81 4.10
N ASN A 45 -12.41 12.87 5.03
CA ASN A 45 -11.76 11.57 5.04
C ASN A 45 -12.71 10.48 5.57
N VAL A 46 -12.34 9.23 5.26
CA VAL A 46 -12.94 8.03 5.86
C VAL A 46 -11.80 7.20 6.44
N ASN A 47 -11.81 7.00 7.74
CA ASN A 47 -10.74 6.30 8.49
C ASN A 47 -9.34 6.87 8.17
N GLY A 48 -9.26 8.20 8.06
CA GLY A 48 -8.03 8.93 7.76
C GLY A 48 -7.65 9.00 6.28
N MET A 49 -8.35 8.28 5.37
CA MET A 49 -8.10 8.33 3.92
C MET A 49 -8.89 9.46 3.29
N ARG A 50 -8.24 10.31 2.51
CA ARG A 50 -8.88 11.42 1.81
C ARG A 50 -9.92 10.93 0.81
N THR A 51 -11.15 11.39 0.95
CA THR A 51 -12.27 10.96 0.08
C THR A 51 -12.07 11.34 -1.38
N ASP A 52 -11.57 12.54 -1.66
CA ASP A 52 -11.31 13.03 -3.01
C ASP A 52 -10.27 12.15 -3.75
N VAL A 53 -9.22 11.72 -3.05
CA VAL A 53 -8.18 10.85 -3.61
C VAL A 53 -8.71 9.43 -3.80
N VAL A 54 -9.40 8.90 -2.79
CA VAL A 54 -10.00 7.55 -2.86
C VAL A 54 -11.01 7.46 -4.01
N ASP A 55 -11.86 8.47 -4.19
CA ASP A 55 -12.86 8.48 -5.25
C ASP A 55 -12.21 8.55 -6.65
N ALA A 56 -11.18 9.37 -6.84
CA ALA A 56 -10.41 9.41 -8.07
C ALA A 56 -9.73 8.05 -8.39
N LEU A 57 -9.15 7.40 -7.38
CA LEU A 57 -8.54 6.08 -7.55
C LEU A 57 -9.56 4.98 -7.86
N LYS A 58 -10.78 5.07 -7.29
CA LYS A 58 -11.90 4.16 -7.64
C LYS A 58 -12.32 4.30 -9.10
N GLU A 59 -12.39 5.52 -9.63
CA GLU A 59 -12.70 5.76 -11.05
C GLU A 59 -11.68 5.11 -11.97
N MET A 60 -10.41 5.06 -11.56
CA MET A 60 -9.34 4.37 -12.29
C MET A 60 -9.44 2.84 -12.24
N LYS A 61 -10.27 2.27 -11.36
CA LYS A 61 -10.47 0.82 -11.20
C LYS A 61 -9.17 0.06 -10.98
N ILE A 62 -8.34 0.55 -10.07
CA ILE A 62 -7.04 -0.05 -9.75
C ILE A 62 -7.20 -1.49 -9.32
N PRO A 63 -6.59 -2.48 -10.00
CA PRO A 63 -6.76 -3.90 -9.68
C PRO A 63 -5.94 -4.35 -8.46
N VAL A 64 -4.81 -3.72 -8.23
CA VAL A 64 -3.90 -4.01 -7.12
C VAL A 64 -3.11 -2.77 -6.74
N LEU A 65 -2.88 -2.57 -5.46
CA LEU A 65 -2.04 -1.51 -4.91
C LEU A 65 -0.87 -2.11 -4.17
N ARG A 66 0.35 -1.63 -4.46
CA ARG A 66 1.59 -2.03 -3.82
C ARG A 66 2.02 -1.00 -2.77
N TRP A 67 2.54 -1.48 -1.62
CA TRP A 67 3.03 -0.67 -0.50
C TRP A 67 4.06 -1.49 0.31
N PRO A 68 5.00 -0.94 1.11
CA PRO A 68 5.18 0.48 1.47
C PRO A 68 6.05 1.26 0.50
N GLY A 69 6.57 0.65 -0.54
CA GLY A 69 7.39 1.28 -1.54
C GLY A 69 8.43 0.35 -2.15
N GLY A 70 9.46 0.93 -2.74
CA GLY A 70 10.65 0.25 -3.24
C GLY A 70 11.83 0.49 -2.31
N CYS A 71 12.52 1.64 -2.46
CA CYS A 71 13.67 1.97 -1.61
C CYS A 71 13.29 2.10 -0.13
N PHE A 72 12.13 2.70 0.16
CA PHE A 72 11.64 2.81 1.53
C PHE A 72 11.38 1.42 2.15
N ALA A 73 10.91 0.44 1.37
CA ALA A 73 10.66 -0.90 1.86
C ALA A 73 11.91 -1.58 2.43
N ASP A 74 13.11 -1.26 1.93
CA ASP A 74 14.38 -1.83 2.39
C ASP A 74 14.81 -1.36 3.79
N GLU A 75 14.12 -0.35 4.34
CA GLU A 75 14.34 0.17 5.69
C GLU A 75 13.09 0.07 6.59
N TYR A 76 11.95 -0.36 6.03
CA TYR A 76 10.69 -0.42 6.74
C TYR A 76 10.53 -1.71 7.55
N HIS A 77 10.36 -1.56 8.86
CA HIS A 77 10.03 -2.65 9.78
C HIS A 77 8.53 -2.61 10.09
N TRP A 78 7.80 -3.59 9.62
CA TRP A 78 6.34 -3.60 9.67
C TRP A 78 5.75 -3.52 11.09
N MET A 79 6.45 -4.05 12.10
CA MET A 79 6.04 -3.97 13.50
C MET A 79 6.02 -2.53 14.02
N ASP A 80 6.82 -1.64 13.45
CA ASP A 80 6.84 -0.22 13.82
C ASP A 80 5.55 0.51 13.38
N GLY A 81 4.81 -0.06 12.41
CA GLY A 81 3.57 0.49 11.85
C GLY A 81 2.28 -0.17 12.37
N ILE A 82 2.33 -0.92 13.48
CA ILE A 82 1.15 -1.55 14.09
C ILE A 82 0.96 -1.12 15.54
N GLY A 83 -0.20 -1.47 16.11
CA GLY A 83 -0.59 -1.05 17.46
C GLY A 83 -1.04 0.40 17.56
N PRO A 84 -1.22 0.94 18.77
CA PRO A 84 -1.69 2.31 18.99
C PRO A 84 -0.77 3.34 18.32
N LYS A 85 -1.34 4.25 17.54
CA LYS A 85 -0.59 5.20 16.70
C LYS A 85 0.41 6.05 17.50
N GLU A 86 0.03 6.47 18.69
CA GLU A 86 0.86 7.28 19.57
C GLU A 86 2.09 6.54 20.15
N LYS A 87 2.11 5.21 20.04
CA LYS A 87 3.21 4.35 20.50
C LYS A 87 4.07 3.81 19.36
N ARG A 88 3.69 4.07 18.12
CA ARG A 88 4.45 3.60 16.96
C ARG A 88 5.82 4.28 16.92
N LYS A 89 6.83 3.50 16.57
CA LYS A 89 8.20 3.99 16.47
C LYS A 89 8.33 4.90 15.25
N LYS A 90 8.93 6.07 15.45
CA LYS A 90 9.26 7.00 14.38
C LYS A 90 10.59 6.60 13.74
N MET A 91 10.70 6.82 12.43
CA MET A 91 11.93 6.58 11.68
C MET A 91 12.25 7.78 10.80
N ILE A 92 13.52 7.89 10.38
CA ILE A 92 13.93 8.86 9.39
C ILE A 92 13.88 8.18 8.01
N ASN A 93 13.17 8.78 7.07
CA ASN A 93 13.15 8.33 5.68
C ASN A 93 14.45 8.77 5.00
N THR A 94 15.44 7.91 4.95
CA THR A 94 16.77 8.24 4.43
C THR A 94 16.81 8.39 2.92
N HIS A 95 15.88 7.75 2.21
CA HIS A 95 15.82 7.79 0.75
C HIS A 95 15.11 9.05 0.23
N TRP A 96 14.09 9.52 0.96
CA TRP A 96 13.18 10.54 0.45
C TRP A 96 13.08 11.76 1.40
N GLY A 97 14.07 12.64 1.30
CA GLY A 97 14.04 13.95 1.92
C GLY A 97 14.46 14.02 3.40
N GLY A 98 14.85 12.92 4.03
CA GLY A 98 15.27 12.91 5.44
C GLY A 98 14.16 13.29 6.42
N VAL A 99 12.91 13.11 6.03
CA VAL A 99 11.74 13.44 6.86
C VAL A 99 11.49 12.38 7.92
N VAL A 100 10.84 12.77 9.00
CA VAL A 100 10.40 11.83 10.05
C VAL A 100 9.09 11.19 9.62
N GLU A 101 9.10 9.86 9.46
CA GLU A 101 7.92 9.04 9.28
C GLU A 101 7.42 8.61 10.67
N ASP A 102 6.18 8.93 11.00
CA ASP A 102 5.61 8.62 12.33
C ASP A 102 4.91 7.27 12.39
N ASN A 103 4.86 6.56 11.25
CA ASN A 103 4.21 5.26 11.08
C ASN A 103 2.72 5.25 11.44
N SER A 104 2.05 6.40 11.40
CA SER A 104 0.59 6.49 11.58
C SER A 104 -0.18 5.83 10.44
N PHE A 105 0.46 5.67 9.28
CA PHE A 105 0.00 4.82 8.19
C PHE A 105 0.85 3.56 8.12
N GLY A 106 0.29 2.45 8.56
CA GLY A 106 0.95 1.14 8.57
C GLY A 106 0.11 0.05 7.92
N THR A 107 0.32 -1.19 8.33
CA THR A 107 -0.33 -2.36 7.72
C THR A 107 -1.86 -2.25 7.74
N HIS A 108 -2.46 -1.89 8.88
CA HIS A 108 -3.92 -1.79 9.00
C HIS A 108 -4.51 -0.69 8.12
N GLU A 109 -3.88 0.47 8.10
CA GLU A 109 -4.30 1.60 7.29
C GLU A 109 -4.18 1.29 5.80
N PHE A 110 -3.13 0.58 5.39
CA PHE A 110 -2.97 0.13 4.01
C PHE A 110 -4.07 -0.86 3.57
N PHE A 111 -4.40 -1.83 4.42
CA PHE A 111 -5.49 -2.78 4.12
C PHE A 111 -6.85 -2.09 4.07
N GLU A 112 -7.09 -1.13 4.98
CA GLU A 112 -8.31 -0.31 4.95
C GLU A 112 -8.42 0.51 3.66
N LEU A 113 -7.32 1.10 3.21
CA LEU A 113 -7.29 1.79 1.91
C LEU A 113 -7.66 0.84 0.77
N CYS A 114 -7.04 -0.34 0.69
CA CYS A 114 -7.35 -1.31 -0.35
C CYS A 114 -8.81 -1.80 -0.28
N ARG A 115 -9.36 -1.95 0.93
CA ARG A 115 -10.78 -2.26 1.13
C ARG A 115 -11.68 -1.16 0.58
N GLN A 116 -11.38 0.11 0.85
CA GLN A 116 -12.13 1.25 0.30
C GLN A 116 -12.04 1.31 -1.22
N LEU A 117 -10.88 1.02 -1.79
CA LEU A 117 -10.66 0.99 -3.25
C LEU A 117 -11.29 -0.22 -3.94
N GLY A 118 -11.53 -1.31 -3.21
CA GLY A 118 -11.96 -2.58 -3.77
C GLY A 118 -10.87 -3.27 -4.59
N CYS A 119 -9.60 -3.06 -4.26
CA CYS A 119 -8.45 -3.61 -4.97
C CYS A 119 -7.70 -4.66 -4.13
N LYS A 120 -6.88 -5.48 -4.81
CA LYS A 120 -5.97 -6.42 -4.14
C LYS A 120 -4.82 -5.69 -3.48
N THR A 121 -4.27 -6.28 -2.42
CA THR A 121 -3.07 -5.80 -1.72
C THR A 121 -1.81 -6.45 -2.28
N TYR A 122 -0.74 -5.67 -2.40
CA TYR A 122 0.59 -6.17 -2.68
C TYR A 122 1.58 -5.57 -1.66
N VAL A 123 2.08 -6.38 -0.76
CA VAL A 123 3.01 -5.95 0.30
C VAL A 123 4.45 -6.23 -0.14
N ASN A 124 5.31 -5.23 -0.01
CA ASN A 124 6.74 -5.32 -0.26
C ASN A 124 7.49 -5.58 1.04
N GLY A 125 8.19 -6.71 1.13
CA GLY A 125 9.03 -7.02 2.29
C GLY A 125 10.34 -6.24 2.29
N ASN A 126 10.90 -6.09 3.50
CA ASN A 126 12.20 -5.46 3.72
C ASN A 126 13.32 -6.47 3.42
N LEU A 127 14.02 -6.29 2.30
CA LEU A 127 15.19 -7.09 1.90
C LEU A 127 16.52 -6.41 2.22
N GLY A 128 16.52 -5.14 2.60
CA GLY A 128 17.71 -4.36 2.92
C GLY A 128 18.18 -4.57 4.35
N SER A 129 17.35 -4.22 5.32
CA SER A 129 17.68 -4.29 6.76
C SER A 129 16.86 -5.31 7.54
N GLY A 130 15.79 -5.85 6.95
CA GLY A 130 14.94 -6.87 7.56
C GLY A 130 15.51 -8.29 7.50
N THR A 131 14.85 -9.19 8.18
CA THR A 131 15.19 -10.62 8.17
C THR A 131 14.12 -11.44 7.47
N VAL A 132 14.48 -12.63 6.98
CA VAL A 132 13.52 -13.61 6.43
C VAL A 132 12.43 -13.93 7.46
N ARG A 133 12.79 -14.01 8.72
CA ARG A 133 11.85 -14.27 9.82
C ARG A 133 10.84 -13.13 9.96
N GLU A 134 11.29 -11.89 9.96
CA GLU A 134 10.41 -10.70 10.03
C GLU A 134 9.38 -10.70 8.90
N MET A 135 9.80 -11.04 7.67
CA MET A 135 8.87 -11.15 6.55
C MET A 135 7.88 -12.29 6.72
N SER A 136 8.32 -13.45 7.21
CA SER A 136 7.45 -14.58 7.50
C SER A 136 6.41 -14.23 8.57
N GLU A 137 6.83 -13.57 9.64
CA GLU A 137 5.96 -13.09 10.71
C GLU A 137 4.93 -12.05 10.20
N TRP A 138 5.33 -11.20 9.25
CA TRP A 138 4.40 -10.25 8.62
C TRP A 138 3.35 -10.94 7.77
N VAL A 139 3.73 -11.93 6.97
CA VAL A 139 2.79 -12.74 6.20
C VAL A 139 1.82 -13.48 7.13
N GLU A 140 2.32 -14.07 8.21
CA GLU A 140 1.49 -14.72 9.22
C GLU A 140 0.51 -13.72 9.86
N TYR A 141 0.98 -12.55 10.29
CA TYR A 141 0.16 -11.49 10.87
C TYR A 141 -0.95 -11.02 9.92
N ILE A 142 -0.62 -10.77 8.66
CA ILE A 142 -1.60 -10.38 7.64
C ILE A 142 -2.66 -11.47 7.46
N THR A 143 -2.22 -12.71 7.37
CA THR A 143 -3.11 -13.84 7.09
C THR A 143 -4.07 -14.11 8.26
N PHE A 144 -3.56 -14.16 9.49
CA PHE A 144 -4.36 -14.55 10.64
C PHE A 144 -5.05 -13.40 11.35
N CYS A 145 -4.44 -12.21 11.39
CA CYS A 145 -5.01 -11.09 12.13
C CYS A 145 -5.88 -10.17 11.28
N LEU A 146 -5.60 -10.03 9.98
CA LEU A 146 -6.33 -9.10 9.13
C LEU A 146 -7.35 -9.76 8.21
N LEU A 147 -7.00 -10.87 7.58
CA LEU A 147 -7.92 -11.53 6.65
C LEU A 147 -8.99 -12.36 7.35
N TYR A 148 -8.66 -13.05 8.45
CA TYR A 148 -9.65 -13.84 9.19
C TYR A 148 -10.63 -13.00 10.03
N THR A 149 -10.25 -11.80 10.44
CA THR A 149 -11.15 -10.92 11.21
C THR A 149 -12.10 -10.11 10.33
N SER A 150 -11.79 -9.91 9.04
CA SER A 150 -12.66 -9.19 8.09
C SER A 150 -13.82 -10.04 7.59
N ASP A 151 -13.69 -11.36 7.57
CA ASP A 151 -14.77 -12.29 7.14
C ASP A 151 -15.74 -12.67 8.29
N ALA A 152 -15.48 -12.19 9.51
CA ALA A 152 -16.30 -12.48 10.70
C ALA A 152 -17.21 -11.31 11.14
N ALA A 153 -17.30 -10.24 10.33
CA ALA A 153 -18.11 -9.04 10.66
C ALA A 153 -19.34 -8.87 9.78
#